data_24040e0669df6abfe2619d7328fbb952
#
_entry.id   24040e0669df6abfe2619d7328fbb952
#
_cell.length_a   1.000
_cell.length_b   1.000
_cell.length_c   1.000
_cell.angle_alpha   90.00
_cell.angle_beta   90.00
_cell.angle_gamma   90.00
#
_symmetry.space_group_name_H-M   'P 1'
#
loop_
_entity.id
_entity.type
_entity.pdbx_description
1 polymer ?
#
loop_
_entity_poly.entity_id
_entity_poly.type
_entity_poly.pdbx_seq_one_letter_code
_entity_poly.pdbx_strand_id
1 'polypeptide(L)'
;TCAAACGASAIPARPPQPTLEVYARLDATGVGGITQMPDGRVIIGFHPFYEPEVQVALLNADRESTTPYPSAAWQSCKNADGSWKSDFNACLDWVLGLHTDQNGVLWLLDSAKSTDKAAGRPAGLVPKLVGWNTHQNKLERVIPISPEATLTESQHNDFVVDLKHDVIVIADEAIGEGSGGVGDKAALVVVDLSTGGSRRLLQGHPSVMPLKEPIRWDVGRPTSGAVDLYVGVDGIALDTKSEWLYFAPLNAYKMYRIRMSDLLDTSLTAAQLGAKVETYADKPFNGGLAIDRDDNLYLTEVGERAVGVIPSSTRKYERLVSDPDLVWPDGVTYNSDGSMYTGAAQLSLTSALQADGVARNERPYLVYRFKPLAPGTPGF
;
A
#
# COMPACT_ATOMS: atom_id res chain seq x y z
N THR A 1 -36.95 56.25 15.31
CA THR A 1 -35.63 55.68 15.50
C THR A 1 -35.79 54.18 15.68
N CYS A 2 -35.62 53.40 14.57
CA CYS A 2 -35.50 51.95 14.59
C CYS A 2 -34.06 51.59 14.73
N ALA A 3 -33.66 50.92 15.83
CA ALA A 3 -32.36 50.31 15.97
C ALA A 3 -32.42 48.92 15.34
N ALA A 4 -31.69 48.73 14.24
CA ALA A 4 -31.48 47.40 13.63
C ALA A 4 -30.48 46.63 14.47
N ALA A 5 -30.91 45.52 15.08
CA ALA A 5 -30.01 44.58 15.73
C ALA A 5 -29.25 43.76 14.66
N CYS A 6 -27.97 44.01 14.49
CA CYS A 6 -27.08 43.13 13.75
C CYS A 6 -26.89 41.82 14.50
N GLY A 7 -27.58 40.79 14.08
CA GLY A 7 -27.32 39.41 14.53
C GLY A 7 -25.95 38.95 14.03
N ALA A 8 -25.01 38.79 14.94
CA ALA A 8 -23.72 38.13 14.62
C ALA A 8 -24.02 36.67 14.28
N SER A 9 -23.84 36.30 13.04
CA SER A 9 -23.90 34.91 12.60
C SER A 9 -22.73 34.16 13.26
N ALA A 10 -23.03 33.26 14.19
CA ALA A 10 -22.02 32.44 14.82
C ALA A 10 -21.37 31.56 13.75
N ILE A 11 -20.07 31.73 13.57
CA ILE A 11 -19.28 30.81 12.76
C ILE A 11 -19.44 29.40 13.34
N PRO A 12 -19.94 28.42 12.57
CA PRO A 12 -20.09 27.07 13.09
C PRO A 12 -18.72 26.58 13.59
N ALA A 13 -18.68 26.05 14.82
CA ALA A 13 -17.48 25.50 15.40
C ALA A 13 -16.93 24.42 14.46
N ARG A 14 -15.65 24.53 14.09
CA ARG A 14 -14.95 23.51 13.31
C ARG A 14 -15.09 22.18 14.08
N PRO A 15 -15.50 21.08 13.41
CA PRO A 15 -15.56 19.78 14.08
C PRO A 15 -14.18 19.46 14.69
N PRO A 16 -14.13 18.81 15.85
CA PRO A 16 -12.88 18.47 16.48
C PRO A 16 -12.02 17.66 15.50
N GLN A 17 -10.74 18.01 15.39
CA GLN A 17 -9.79 17.25 14.56
C GLN A 17 -9.76 15.80 15.04
N PRO A 18 -9.75 14.80 14.14
CA PRO A 18 -9.60 13.41 14.53
C PRO A 18 -8.28 13.23 15.30
N THR A 19 -8.31 12.42 16.35
CA THR A 19 -7.10 12.09 17.11
C THR A 19 -6.44 10.86 16.53
N LEU A 20 -5.12 10.91 16.44
CA LEU A 20 -4.29 9.75 16.11
C LEU A 20 -3.99 8.98 17.40
N GLU A 21 -4.34 7.70 17.45
CA GLU A 21 -4.22 6.86 18.63
C GLU A 21 -3.26 5.69 18.36
N VAL A 22 -2.33 5.43 19.26
CA VAL A 22 -1.49 4.23 19.19
C VAL A 22 -2.33 3.01 19.49
N TYR A 23 -2.45 2.11 18.52
CA TYR A 23 -3.24 0.89 18.62
C TYR A 23 -2.43 -0.33 19.04
N ALA A 24 -1.20 -0.47 18.53
CA ALA A 24 -0.30 -1.57 18.87
C ALA A 24 1.15 -1.10 18.97
N ARG A 25 1.95 -1.85 19.74
CA ARG A 25 3.39 -1.65 19.93
C ARG A 25 4.11 -2.97 19.72
N LEU A 26 4.92 -3.06 18.67
CA LEU A 26 5.54 -4.32 18.24
C LEU A 26 7.06 -4.24 18.36
N ASP A 27 7.65 -5.26 18.98
CA ASP A 27 9.12 -5.41 19.04
C ASP A 27 9.71 -6.11 17.81
N ALA A 28 8.86 -6.52 16.85
CA ALA A 28 9.29 -7.27 15.66
C ALA A 28 10.08 -6.41 14.67
N THR A 29 9.41 -5.93 13.62
CA THR A 29 9.99 -5.05 12.58
C THR A 29 8.96 -4.03 12.10
N GLY A 30 9.35 -3.15 11.16
CA GLY A 30 8.47 -2.14 10.60
C GLY A 30 7.26 -2.71 9.88
N VAL A 31 6.10 -2.15 10.16
CA VAL A 31 4.81 -2.56 9.57
C VAL A 31 4.62 -1.85 8.24
N GLY A 32 4.58 -2.60 7.14
CA GLY A 32 4.28 -2.09 5.80
C GLY A 32 2.78 -2.08 5.53
N GLY A 33 2.16 -3.25 5.45
CA GLY A 33 0.75 -3.42 5.16
C GLY A 33 -0.09 -3.82 6.37
N ILE A 34 -1.36 -3.43 6.36
CA ILE A 34 -2.35 -3.81 7.38
C ILE A 34 -3.66 -4.14 6.69
N THR A 35 -4.32 -5.21 7.11
CA THR A 35 -5.68 -5.51 6.72
C THR A 35 -6.44 -6.18 7.87
N GLN A 36 -7.74 -6.36 7.73
CA GLN A 36 -8.56 -6.99 8.76
C GLN A 36 -9.31 -8.17 8.18
N MET A 37 -9.36 -9.27 8.92
CA MET A 37 -10.25 -10.37 8.60
C MET A 37 -11.72 -10.02 8.93
N PRO A 38 -12.71 -10.72 8.35
CA PRO A 38 -14.12 -10.44 8.60
C PRO A 38 -14.54 -10.53 10.08
N ASP A 39 -13.81 -11.33 10.88
CA ASP A 39 -14.05 -11.48 12.31
C ASP A 39 -13.39 -10.39 13.18
N GLY A 40 -12.76 -9.40 12.55
CA GLY A 40 -12.15 -8.27 13.23
C GLY A 40 -10.69 -8.44 13.62
N ARG A 41 -10.10 -9.63 13.41
CA ARG A 41 -8.67 -9.84 13.66
C ARG A 41 -7.82 -9.11 12.63
N VAL A 42 -6.72 -8.51 13.08
CA VAL A 42 -5.84 -7.69 12.23
C VAL A 42 -4.66 -8.52 11.73
N ILE A 43 -4.42 -8.48 10.43
CA ILE A 43 -3.26 -9.05 9.76
C ILE A 43 -2.27 -7.93 9.45
N ILE A 44 -1.01 -8.18 9.73
CA ILE A 44 0.10 -7.25 9.52
C ILE A 44 1.08 -7.87 8.52
N GLY A 45 1.50 -7.07 7.54
CA GLY A 45 2.66 -7.36 6.69
C GLY A 45 3.88 -6.62 7.24
N PHE A 46 4.95 -7.33 7.52
CA PHE A 46 6.22 -6.72 7.87
C PHE A 46 6.97 -6.34 6.60
N HIS A 47 7.47 -5.10 6.55
CA HIS A 47 8.03 -4.57 5.32
C HIS A 47 9.31 -5.31 4.91
N PRO A 48 9.42 -5.78 3.65
CA PRO A 48 10.53 -6.61 3.20
C PRO A 48 11.92 -5.95 3.27
N PHE A 49 12.02 -4.61 3.32
CA PHE A 49 13.30 -3.91 3.51
C PHE A 49 13.99 -4.24 4.84
N TYR A 50 13.25 -4.82 5.78
CA TYR A 50 13.80 -5.34 7.03
C TYR A 50 14.26 -6.80 6.93
N GLU A 51 14.06 -7.46 5.77
CA GLU A 51 14.33 -8.90 5.57
C GLU A 51 13.74 -9.76 6.71
N PRO A 52 12.44 -9.61 7.00
CA PRO A 52 11.83 -10.23 8.16
C PRO A 52 11.78 -11.76 8.03
N GLU A 53 12.03 -12.49 9.11
CA GLU A 53 11.82 -13.95 9.18
C GLU A 53 10.34 -14.30 9.04
N VAL A 54 9.45 -13.46 9.57
CA VAL A 54 8.00 -13.57 9.44
C VAL A 54 7.52 -12.41 8.56
N GLN A 55 6.95 -12.73 7.41
CA GLN A 55 6.51 -11.71 6.45
C GLN A 55 5.10 -11.23 6.73
N VAL A 56 4.21 -12.15 7.14
CA VAL A 56 2.82 -11.86 7.42
C VAL A 56 2.43 -12.50 8.74
N ALA A 57 1.75 -11.75 9.59
CA ALA A 57 1.37 -12.21 10.91
C ALA A 57 0.00 -11.70 11.34
N LEU A 58 -0.65 -12.47 12.20
CA LEU A 58 -1.81 -12.08 12.97
C LEU A 58 -1.36 -11.26 14.17
N LEU A 59 -1.94 -10.09 14.37
CA LEU A 59 -1.78 -9.31 15.60
C LEU A 59 -2.54 -10.01 16.74
N ASN A 60 -1.84 -10.34 17.83
CA ASN A 60 -2.45 -10.97 18.97
C ASN A 60 -3.27 -9.96 19.81
N ALA A 61 -4.12 -10.49 20.71
CA ALA A 61 -5.04 -9.67 21.51
C ALA A 61 -4.33 -8.72 22.48
N ASP A 62 -3.07 -9.00 22.85
CA ASP A 62 -2.23 -8.13 23.68
C ASP A 62 -1.79 -6.87 22.92
N ARG A 63 -1.87 -6.84 21.58
CA ARG A 63 -1.40 -5.76 20.70
C ARG A 63 0.09 -5.44 20.84
N GLU A 64 0.86 -6.40 21.29
CA GLU A 64 2.31 -6.32 21.49
C GLU A 64 3.05 -7.46 20.79
N SER A 65 2.37 -8.56 20.55
CA SER A 65 2.93 -9.77 19.92
C SER A 65 2.15 -10.18 18.68
N THR A 66 2.78 -11.03 17.86
CA THR A 66 2.21 -11.52 16.61
C THR A 66 2.40 -13.03 16.46
N THR A 67 1.53 -13.65 15.65
CA THR A 67 1.62 -15.07 15.29
C THR A 67 1.73 -15.18 13.76
N PRO A 68 2.70 -15.92 13.20
CA PRO A 68 2.84 -16.09 11.75
C PRO A 68 1.54 -16.55 11.09
N TYR A 69 1.12 -15.88 10.03
CA TYR A 69 -0.12 -16.19 9.31
C TYR A 69 0.16 -16.28 7.79
N PRO A 70 -0.38 -17.28 7.08
CA PRO A 70 -1.30 -18.34 7.53
C PRO A 70 -0.67 -19.36 8.47
N SER A 71 0.63 -19.58 8.43
CA SER A 71 1.41 -20.41 9.35
C SER A 71 2.90 -20.11 9.26
N ALA A 72 3.70 -20.61 10.19
CA ALA A 72 5.16 -20.49 10.16
C ALA A 72 5.78 -21.13 8.90
N ALA A 73 5.20 -22.20 8.39
CA ALA A 73 5.70 -22.88 7.20
C ALA A 73 5.62 -22.04 5.91
N TRP A 74 4.71 -21.06 5.88
CA TRP A 74 4.53 -20.19 4.72
C TRP A 74 5.55 -19.03 4.64
N GLN A 75 6.23 -18.68 5.74
CA GLN A 75 6.97 -17.43 5.88
C GLN A 75 8.28 -17.37 5.10
N SER A 76 8.73 -18.46 4.49
CA SER A 76 9.97 -18.50 3.69
C SER A 76 9.87 -19.52 2.57
N CYS A 77 10.42 -19.20 1.41
CA CYS A 77 10.63 -20.13 0.30
C CYS A 77 11.95 -20.92 0.41
N LYS A 78 12.67 -20.73 1.50
CA LYS A 78 13.85 -21.53 1.86
C LYS A 78 13.55 -22.53 2.97
N ASN A 79 14.25 -23.66 2.93
CA ASN A 79 14.33 -24.62 4.02
C ASN A 79 15.25 -24.10 5.14
N ALA A 80 15.22 -24.74 6.31
CA ALA A 80 16.06 -24.37 7.44
C ALA A 80 17.58 -24.46 7.16
N ASP A 81 17.97 -25.26 6.19
CA ASP A 81 19.38 -25.41 5.76
C ASP A 81 19.78 -24.36 4.70
N GLY A 82 18.89 -23.43 4.35
CA GLY A 82 19.09 -22.37 3.37
C GLY A 82 18.87 -22.79 1.91
N SER A 83 18.59 -24.06 1.64
CA SER A 83 18.21 -24.51 0.30
C SER A 83 16.80 -24.03 -0.07
N TRP A 84 16.55 -23.89 -1.39
CA TRP A 84 15.23 -23.52 -1.85
C TRP A 84 14.22 -24.68 -1.72
N LYS A 85 12.98 -24.35 -1.37
CA LYS A 85 11.87 -25.31 -1.42
C LYS A 85 11.58 -25.76 -2.84
N SER A 86 10.96 -26.91 -2.99
CA SER A 86 10.56 -27.45 -4.30
C SER A 86 9.22 -26.90 -4.81
N ASP A 87 8.36 -26.43 -3.89
CA ASP A 87 7.04 -25.86 -4.22
C ASP A 87 6.98 -24.40 -3.78
N PHE A 88 7.00 -23.51 -4.76
CA PHE A 88 6.88 -22.06 -4.53
C PHE A 88 5.45 -21.57 -4.42
N ASN A 89 4.45 -22.45 -4.63
CA ASN A 89 3.05 -22.11 -4.40
C ASN A 89 2.63 -22.23 -2.93
N ALA A 90 3.50 -22.76 -2.08
CA ALA A 90 3.26 -22.97 -0.65
C ALA A 90 4.24 -22.19 0.24
N CYS A 91 4.71 -21.04 -0.22
CA CYS A 91 5.62 -20.19 0.54
C CYS A 91 5.52 -18.73 0.11
N LEU A 92 6.05 -17.83 0.94
CA LEU A 92 6.18 -16.40 0.70
C LEU A 92 7.66 -16.01 0.68
N ASP A 93 8.04 -15.12 -0.24
CA ASP A 93 9.42 -14.66 -0.39
C ASP A 93 9.57 -13.15 -0.12
N TRP A 94 8.72 -12.30 -0.72
CA TRP A 94 8.82 -10.84 -0.61
C TRP A 94 7.43 -10.21 -0.69
N VAL A 95 6.69 -10.24 0.44
CA VAL A 95 5.32 -9.75 0.51
C VAL A 95 5.33 -8.24 0.79
N LEU A 96 4.75 -7.45 -0.11
CA LEU A 96 4.51 -6.02 0.05
C LEU A 96 3.04 -5.74 0.35
N GLY A 97 2.17 -5.88 -0.62
CA GLY A 97 0.74 -5.62 -0.47
C GLY A 97 -0.01 -6.79 0.17
N LEU A 98 -0.98 -6.47 1.01
CA LEU A 98 -1.95 -7.43 1.52
C LEU A 98 -3.31 -6.75 1.68
N HIS A 99 -4.37 -7.48 1.34
CA HIS A 99 -5.73 -6.98 1.37
C HIS A 99 -6.73 -8.11 1.58
N THR A 100 -7.66 -7.95 2.52
CA THR A 100 -8.77 -8.88 2.69
C THR A 100 -9.98 -8.36 1.92
N ASP A 101 -10.46 -9.11 0.95
CA ASP A 101 -11.60 -8.72 0.14
C ASP A 101 -12.95 -8.92 0.86
N GLN A 102 -14.03 -8.49 0.23
CA GLN A 102 -15.38 -8.57 0.78
C GLN A 102 -15.91 -9.99 0.98
N ASN A 103 -15.31 -10.98 0.30
CA ASN A 103 -15.62 -12.40 0.49
C ASN A 103 -14.80 -13.04 1.61
N GLY A 104 -13.94 -12.28 2.27
CA GLY A 104 -13.07 -12.77 3.34
C GLY A 104 -11.87 -13.56 2.84
N VAL A 105 -11.46 -13.36 1.60
CA VAL A 105 -10.19 -13.88 1.08
C VAL A 105 -9.09 -12.87 1.37
N LEU A 106 -8.09 -13.30 2.12
CA LEU A 106 -6.85 -12.54 2.30
C LEU A 106 -5.97 -12.76 1.08
N TRP A 107 -5.72 -11.69 0.34
CA TRP A 107 -4.79 -11.66 -0.76
C TRP A 107 -3.43 -11.15 -0.29
N LEU A 108 -2.38 -11.90 -0.63
CA LEU A 108 -0.99 -11.56 -0.37
C LEU A 108 -0.28 -11.39 -1.71
N LEU A 109 0.33 -10.24 -1.93
CA LEU A 109 1.11 -9.96 -3.13
C LEU A 109 2.59 -10.23 -2.82
N ASP A 110 3.07 -11.37 -3.29
CA ASP A 110 4.46 -11.78 -3.17
C ASP A 110 5.22 -11.36 -4.43
N SER A 111 6.07 -10.36 -4.32
CA SER A 111 6.88 -9.86 -5.43
C SER A 111 8.05 -10.77 -5.81
N ALA A 112 8.35 -11.79 -5.02
CA ALA A 112 9.45 -12.74 -5.24
C ALA A 112 10.82 -12.05 -5.48
N LYS A 113 11.11 -11.01 -4.72
CA LYS A 113 12.28 -10.13 -4.88
C LYS A 113 13.26 -10.20 -3.71
N SER A 114 13.36 -11.36 -3.05
CA SER A 114 14.32 -11.51 -1.95
C SER A 114 15.71 -11.00 -2.33
N THR A 115 16.38 -10.39 -1.37
CA THR A 115 17.69 -9.74 -1.58
C THR A 115 18.82 -10.71 -1.83
N ASP A 116 18.61 -12.01 -1.63
CA ASP A 116 19.61 -13.05 -1.85
C ASP A 116 19.84 -13.35 -3.34
N LYS A 117 20.32 -12.33 -4.05
CA LYS A 117 20.60 -12.40 -5.48
C LYS A 117 21.80 -13.30 -5.78
N ALA A 118 22.75 -13.39 -4.83
CA ALA A 118 24.00 -14.14 -5.00
C ALA A 118 23.77 -15.67 -4.94
N ALA A 119 22.70 -16.13 -4.31
CA ALA A 119 22.41 -17.56 -4.16
C ALA A 119 21.67 -18.18 -5.34
N GLY A 120 21.44 -17.43 -6.42
CA GLY A 120 20.75 -17.93 -7.62
C GLY A 120 19.26 -18.18 -7.35
N ARG A 121 18.44 -17.13 -7.46
CA ARG A 121 16.99 -17.28 -7.37
C ARG A 121 16.47 -18.30 -8.38
N PRO A 122 15.68 -19.32 -7.98
CA PRO A 122 15.14 -20.31 -8.90
C PRO A 122 14.20 -19.65 -9.93
N ALA A 123 14.24 -20.12 -11.17
CA ALA A 123 13.39 -19.60 -12.23
C ALA A 123 11.87 -19.76 -11.95
N GLY A 124 11.49 -20.73 -11.11
CA GLY A 124 10.08 -20.95 -10.71
C GLY A 124 9.60 -20.05 -9.57
N LEU A 125 10.50 -19.30 -8.93
CA LEU A 125 10.13 -18.30 -7.93
C LEU A 125 9.78 -17.00 -8.64
N VAL A 126 8.51 -16.81 -8.91
CA VAL A 126 7.97 -15.68 -9.68
C VAL A 126 6.97 -14.88 -8.83
N PRO A 127 6.74 -13.60 -9.15
CA PRO A 127 5.70 -12.82 -8.49
C PRO A 127 4.34 -13.51 -8.58
N LYS A 128 3.59 -13.47 -7.50
CA LYS A 128 2.29 -14.15 -7.40
C LYS A 128 1.34 -13.48 -6.41
N LEU A 129 0.07 -13.72 -6.62
CA LEU A 129 -0.98 -13.47 -5.64
C LEU A 129 -1.34 -14.78 -4.95
N VAL A 130 -1.38 -14.76 -3.62
CA VAL A 130 -1.84 -15.88 -2.79
C VAL A 130 -3.16 -15.49 -2.17
N GLY A 131 -4.23 -16.18 -2.52
CA GLY A 131 -5.56 -16.03 -1.93
C GLY A 131 -5.77 -17.06 -0.81
N TRP A 132 -6.00 -16.59 0.41
CA TRP A 132 -6.24 -17.41 1.58
C TRP A 132 -7.65 -17.19 2.12
N ASN A 133 -8.49 -18.23 2.11
CA ASN A 133 -9.83 -18.17 2.64
C ASN A 133 -9.78 -18.10 4.18
N THR A 134 -10.08 -16.93 4.74
CA THR A 134 -9.99 -16.71 6.20
C THR A 134 -11.10 -17.39 6.98
N HIS A 135 -12.28 -17.65 6.36
CA HIS A 135 -13.38 -18.35 7.01
C HIS A 135 -13.08 -19.84 7.19
N GLN A 136 -12.44 -20.46 6.18
CA GLN A 136 -12.10 -21.88 6.19
C GLN A 136 -10.66 -22.13 6.63
N ASN A 137 -9.87 -21.06 6.80
CA ASN A 137 -8.45 -21.08 7.13
C ASN A 137 -7.65 -22.02 6.22
N LYS A 138 -7.82 -21.87 4.91
CA LYS A 138 -7.13 -22.69 3.90
C LYS A 138 -6.75 -21.89 2.66
N LEU A 139 -5.75 -22.38 1.94
CA LEU A 139 -5.40 -21.86 0.62
C LEU A 139 -6.60 -21.96 -0.30
N GLU A 140 -6.97 -20.85 -0.92
CA GLU A 140 -8.01 -20.80 -1.94
C GLU A 140 -7.38 -20.94 -3.33
N ARG A 141 -6.38 -20.12 -3.63
CA ARG A 141 -5.69 -20.18 -4.91
C ARG A 141 -4.35 -19.44 -4.89
N VAL A 142 -3.49 -19.78 -5.85
CA VAL A 142 -2.28 -19.03 -6.18
C VAL A 142 -2.36 -18.61 -7.63
N ILE A 143 -2.07 -17.34 -7.92
CA ILE A 143 -2.07 -16.79 -9.27
C ILE A 143 -0.69 -16.20 -9.54
N PRO A 144 0.18 -16.87 -10.29
CA PRO A 144 1.43 -16.27 -10.77
C PRO A 144 1.12 -15.06 -11.67
N ILE A 145 1.89 -13.99 -11.54
CA ILE A 145 1.81 -12.86 -12.46
C ILE A 145 2.41 -13.30 -13.80
N SER A 146 1.71 -13.06 -14.89
CA SER A 146 2.17 -13.46 -16.23
C SER A 146 3.53 -12.87 -16.56
N PRO A 147 4.45 -13.63 -17.20
CA PRO A 147 5.79 -13.15 -17.52
C PRO A 147 5.81 -11.84 -18.33
N GLU A 148 4.85 -11.65 -19.21
CA GLU A 148 4.69 -10.41 -20.01
C GLU A 148 4.27 -9.20 -19.19
N ALA A 149 3.70 -9.42 -18.00
CA ALA A 149 3.29 -8.35 -17.09
C ALA A 149 4.32 -8.04 -16.00
N THR A 150 5.40 -8.81 -15.91
CA THR A 150 6.48 -8.67 -14.94
C THR A 150 7.80 -8.38 -15.63
N LEU A 151 8.48 -7.31 -15.24
CA LEU A 151 9.82 -6.97 -15.71
C LEU A 151 10.85 -7.27 -14.62
N THR A 152 12.15 -7.31 -14.99
CA THR A 152 13.24 -7.38 -14.00
C THR A 152 13.18 -6.22 -13.02
N GLU A 153 12.83 -5.02 -13.52
CA GLU A 153 12.70 -3.79 -12.75
C GLU A 153 11.42 -3.72 -11.92
N SER A 154 10.46 -4.62 -12.14
CA SER A 154 9.19 -4.60 -11.40
C SER A 154 9.39 -4.76 -9.90
N GLN A 155 8.64 -3.97 -9.14
CA GLN A 155 8.33 -4.19 -7.74
C GLN A 155 6.83 -4.04 -7.57
N HIS A 156 6.12 -5.15 -7.64
CA HIS A 156 4.69 -5.21 -7.40
C HIS A 156 4.43 -4.90 -5.93
N ASN A 157 3.80 -3.76 -5.65
CA ASN A 157 3.68 -3.24 -4.29
C ASN A 157 2.27 -3.38 -3.73
N ASP A 158 1.38 -2.48 -4.07
CA ASP A 158 0.02 -2.45 -3.53
C ASP A 158 -1.01 -2.82 -4.61
N PHE A 159 -2.23 -3.10 -4.20
CA PHE A 159 -3.28 -3.53 -5.12
C PHE A 159 -4.68 -3.31 -4.57
N VAL A 160 -5.66 -3.31 -5.46
CA VAL A 160 -7.08 -3.34 -5.13
C VAL A 160 -7.72 -4.60 -5.70
N VAL A 161 -8.75 -5.10 -5.01
CA VAL A 161 -9.55 -6.26 -5.45
C VAL A 161 -10.92 -5.75 -5.92
N ASP A 162 -11.20 -5.92 -7.19
CA ASP A 162 -12.49 -5.56 -7.80
C ASP A 162 -13.31 -6.81 -8.08
N LEU A 163 -14.13 -7.20 -7.11
CA LEU A 163 -14.99 -8.39 -7.24
C LEU A 163 -16.13 -8.19 -8.25
N LYS A 164 -16.51 -6.94 -8.56
CA LYS A 164 -17.54 -6.64 -9.56
C LYS A 164 -17.08 -6.99 -10.97
N HIS A 165 -15.80 -6.75 -11.27
CA HIS A 165 -15.22 -7.02 -12.58
C HIS A 165 -14.32 -8.27 -12.59
N ASP A 166 -14.21 -8.98 -11.47
CA ASP A 166 -13.42 -10.20 -11.29
C ASP A 166 -11.92 -9.99 -11.63
N VAL A 167 -11.36 -8.88 -11.14
CA VAL A 167 -9.95 -8.51 -11.35
C VAL A 167 -9.26 -8.03 -10.08
N ILE A 168 -7.93 -8.12 -10.07
CA ILE A 168 -7.05 -7.39 -9.15
C ILE A 168 -6.23 -6.41 -9.98
N VAL A 169 -6.11 -5.16 -9.52
CA VAL A 169 -5.25 -4.15 -10.15
C VAL A 169 -4.09 -3.87 -9.22
N ILE A 170 -2.88 -4.08 -9.71
CA ILE A 170 -1.62 -3.96 -8.96
C ILE A 170 -0.89 -2.70 -9.41
N ALA A 171 -0.33 -1.97 -8.46
CA ALA A 171 0.62 -0.89 -8.67
C ALA A 171 2.04 -1.49 -8.75
N ASP A 172 2.73 -1.31 -9.86
CA ASP A 172 4.13 -1.68 -10.04
C ASP A 172 4.99 -0.43 -10.00
N GLU A 173 5.73 -0.28 -8.92
CA GLU A 173 6.61 0.86 -8.64
C GLU A 173 7.84 0.93 -9.54
N ALA A 174 8.24 -0.20 -10.13
CA ALA A 174 9.42 -0.37 -10.97
C ALA A 174 10.75 0.09 -10.32
N ILE A 175 10.91 -0.13 -9.04
CA ILE A 175 12.16 0.08 -8.29
C ILE A 175 12.84 -1.23 -7.90
N GLY A 176 12.47 -2.32 -8.54
CA GLY A 176 13.06 -3.63 -8.34
C GLY A 176 14.46 -3.76 -8.92
N GLU A 177 14.89 -5.00 -9.10
CA GLU A 177 16.23 -5.34 -9.56
C GLU A 177 16.56 -4.69 -10.92
N GLY A 178 17.77 -4.11 -11.02
CA GLY A 178 18.22 -3.50 -12.27
C GLY A 178 17.61 -2.14 -12.60
N SER A 179 16.65 -1.65 -11.80
CA SER A 179 16.04 -0.34 -12.01
C SER A 179 16.96 0.82 -11.64
N GLY A 180 17.94 0.59 -10.75
CA GLY A 180 18.72 1.67 -10.13
C GLY A 180 17.89 2.64 -9.30
N GLY A 181 16.68 2.23 -8.88
CA GLY A 181 15.74 3.09 -8.11
C GLY A 181 15.09 4.19 -8.95
N VAL A 182 15.00 4.02 -10.28
CA VAL A 182 14.58 5.10 -11.20
C VAL A 182 13.07 5.11 -11.45
N GLY A 183 12.37 3.98 -11.33
CA GLY A 183 10.91 3.89 -11.48
C GLY A 183 10.38 4.19 -12.90
N ASP A 184 11.23 4.20 -13.93
CA ASP A 184 10.87 4.62 -15.28
C ASP A 184 10.05 3.59 -16.07
N LYS A 185 9.88 2.40 -15.51
CA LYS A 185 9.04 1.32 -16.07
C LYS A 185 7.81 1.00 -15.22
N ALA A 186 7.43 1.92 -14.35
CA ALA A 186 6.22 1.80 -13.55
C ALA A 186 4.97 1.61 -14.42
N ALA A 187 4.00 0.86 -13.91
CA ALA A 187 2.79 0.52 -14.63
C ALA A 187 1.68 0.06 -13.68
N LEU A 188 0.45 -0.02 -14.18
CA LEU A 188 -0.61 -0.82 -13.57
C LEU A 188 -0.60 -2.22 -14.18
N VAL A 189 -0.83 -3.23 -13.34
CA VAL A 189 -0.98 -4.62 -13.80
C VAL A 189 -2.39 -5.10 -13.43
N VAL A 190 -3.18 -5.47 -14.44
CA VAL A 190 -4.51 -6.04 -14.25
C VAL A 190 -4.41 -7.55 -14.31
N VAL A 191 -4.85 -8.23 -13.25
CA VAL A 191 -4.91 -9.69 -13.14
C VAL A 191 -6.37 -10.11 -13.22
N ASP A 192 -6.71 -10.92 -14.21
CA ASP A 192 -8.04 -11.51 -14.37
C ASP A 192 -8.18 -12.70 -13.42
N LEU A 193 -9.12 -12.64 -12.49
CA LEU A 193 -9.31 -13.68 -11.49
C LEU A 193 -9.93 -14.95 -12.07
N SER A 194 -10.66 -14.87 -13.20
CA SER A 194 -11.28 -16.04 -13.84
C SER A 194 -10.25 -16.88 -14.60
N THR A 195 -9.31 -16.23 -15.29
CA THR A 195 -8.32 -16.89 -16.16
C THR A 195 -6.94 -17.01 -15.52
N GLY A 196 -6.60 -16.12 -14.56
CA GLY A 196 -5.26 -15.97 -14.00
C GLY A 196 -4.30 -15.19 -14.91
N GLY A 197 -4.74 -14.74 -16.08
CA GLY A 197 -3.93 -13.94 -16.99
C GLY A 197 -3.74 -12.52 -16.48
N SER A 198 -2.62 -11.89 -16.82
CA SER A 198 -2.33 -10.52 -16.41
C SER A 198 -1.86 -9.67 -17.59
N ARG A 199 -2.16 -8.37 -17.51
CA ARG A 199 -1.84 -7.37 -18.53
C ARG A 199 -1.15 -6.17 -17.88
N ARG A 200 -0.08 -5.68 -18.49
CA ARG A 200 0.65 -4.49 -18.07
C ARG A 200 0.14 -3.27 -18.83
N LEU A 201 -0.28 -2.22 -18.12
CA LEU A 201 -0.96 -1.05 -18.68
C LEU A 201 -0.30 0.25 -18.23
N LEU A 202 -0.44 1.31 -19.02
CA LEU A 202 0.05 2.66 -18.75
C LEU A 202 1.56 2.80 -18.55
N GLN A 203 2.37 1.79 -18.84
CA GLN A 203 3.83 1.92 -18.74
C GLN A 203 4.32 3.11 -19.59
N GLY A 204 5.15 3.98 -18.98
CA GLY A 204 5.64 5.20 -19.63
C GLY A 204 4.66 6.37 -19.63
N HIS A 205 3.43 6.21 -19.14
CA HIS A 205 2.48 7.31 -19.00
C HIS A 205 2.82 8.15 -17.76
N PRO A 206 2.72 9.50 -17.82
CA PRO A 206 3.06 10.37 -16.69
C PRO A 206 2.34 10.05 -15.38
N SER A 207 1.13 9.48 -15.45
CA SER A 207 0.34 9.14 -14.25
C SER A 207 0.91 8.02 -13.41
N VAL A 208 1.80 7.20 -13.96
CA VAL A 208 2.46 6.09 -13.24
C VAL A 208 3.94 6.33 -13.02
N MET A 209 4.52 7.32 -13.73
CA MET A 209 5.95 7.63 -13.68
C MET A 209 6.28 8.58 -12.54
N PRO A 210 7.40 8.37 -11.82
CA PRO A 210 7.81 9.27 -10.76
C PRO A 210 8.40 10.58 -11.33
N LEU A 211 8.27 11.66 -10.57
CA LEU A 211 9.11 12.84 -10.74
C LEU A 211 10.54 12.51 -10.33
N LYS A 212 11.52 13.14 -10.98
CA LYS A 212 12.95 12.99 -10.64
C LYS A 212 13.36 13.93 -9.52
N GLU A 213 12.59 13.87 -8.43
CA GLU A 213 12.87 14.55 -7.18
C GLU A 213 13.09 13.50 -6.08
N PRO A 214 14.15 13.65 -5.25
CA PRO A 214 14.45 12.68 -4.20
C PRO A 214 13.34 12.64 -3.15
N ILE A 215 13.15 11.47 -2.54
CA ILE A 215 12.29 11.36 -1.37
C ILE A 215 13.00 12.05 -0.20
N ARG A 216 12.35 13.05 0.40
CA ARG A 216 12.84 13.78 1.55
C ARG A 216 12.01 13.43 2.78
N TRP A 217 12.68 13.37 3.91
CA TRP A 217 12.02 13.18 5.20
C TRP A 217 12.62 14.08 6.27
N ASP A 218 11.77 14.51 7.17
CA ASP A 218 12.18 15.22 8.39
C ASP A 218 11.58 14.47 9.59
N VAL A 219 12.42 13.79 10.33
CA VAL A 219 12.02 13.10 11.57
C VAL A 219 12.34 13.92 12.83
N GLY A 220 12.73 15.19 12.65
CA GLY A 220 13.08 16.08 13.78
C GLY A 220 14.30 15.60 14.55
N ARG A 221 15.17 14.82 13.92
CA ARG A 221 16.37 14.19 14.50
C ARG A 221 17.55 14.34 13.55
N PRO A 222 18.80 14.02 13.97
CA PRO A 222 19.96 14.02 13.07
C PRO A 222 19.87 13.11 11.85
N THR A 223 18.84 12.28 11.77
CA THR A 223 18.56 11.33 10.69
C THR A 223 17.67 11.88 9.58
N SER A 224 17.21 13.14 9.67
CA SER A 224 16.54 13.82 8.56
C SER A 224 17.41 13.80 7.31
N GLY A 225 16.80 13.58 6.15
CA GLY A 225 17.60 13.41 4.95
C GLY A 225 16.79 13.33 3.66
N ALA A 226 17.48 12.85 2.64
CA ALA A 226 16.90 12.60 1.33
C ALA A 226 17.59 11.39 0.70
N VAL A 227 16.88 10.68 -0.18
CA VAL A 227 17.41 9.58 -0.99
C VAL A 227 16.99 9.73 -2.44
N ASP A 228 17.92 9.47 -3.36
CA ASP A 228 17.66 9.43 -4.81
C ASP A 228 16.98 8.11 -5.16
N LEU A 229 15.73 7.97 -4.71
CA LEU A 229 14.84 6.89 -5.04
C LEU A 229 13.59 7.49 -5.69
N TYR A 230 13.27 7.04 -6.89
CA TYR A 230 12.19 7.55 -7.71
C TYR A 230 11.14 6.47 -7.89
N VAL A 231 10.20 6.43 -6.96
CA VAL A 231 9.17 5.38 -6.88
C VAL A 231 8.00 5.76 -7.77
N GLY A 232 7.68 4.87 -8.70
CA GLY A 232 6.52 4.99 -9.57
C GLY A 232 5.20 4.83 -8.84
N VAL A 233 4.17 4.38 -9.56
CA VAL A 233 2.84 4.19 -8.99
C VAL A 233 2.90 3.24 -7.78
N ASP A 234 2.37 3.74 -6.66
CA ASP A 234 2.43 3.11 -5.34
C ASP A 234 1.02 3.08 -4.72
N GLY A 235 0.53 4.20 -4.22
CA GLY A 235 -0.81 4.30 -3.66
C GLY A 235 -1.91 4.03 -4.69
N ILE A 236 -2.82 3.12 -4.35
CA ILE A 236 -3.93 2.69 -5.20
C ILE A 236 -5.19 2.47 -4.35
N ALA A 237 -6.35 2.94 -4.83
CA ALA A 237 -7.65 2.74 -4.17
C ALA A 237 -8.77 2.62 -5.20
N LEU A 238 -9.78 1.81 -4.88
CA LEU A 238 -10.95 1.61 -5.70
C LEU A 238 -12.17 2.16 -4.97
N ASP A 239 -13.02 2.92 -5.65
CA ASP A 239 -14.27 3.38 -5.04
C ASP A 239 -15.21 2.19 -4.75
N THR A 240 -16.13 2.38 -3.79
CA THR A 240 -17.02 1.30 -3.34
C THR A 240 -18.05 0.86 -4.39
N LYS A 241 -18.14 1.56 -5.52
CA LYS A 241 -18.98 1.20 -6.67
C LYS A 241 -18.22 0.45 -7.75
N SER A 242 -16.90 0.32 -7.60
CA SER A 242 -16.00 -0.23 -8.63
C SER A 242 -16.09 0.52 -9.96
N GLU A 243 -16.24 1.85 -9.89
CA GLU A 243 -16.34 2.71 -11.07
C GLU A 243 -15.03 3.47 -11.34
N TRP A 244 -14.34 3.89 -10.28
CA TRP A 244 -13.13 4.68 -10.37
C TRP A 244 -11.97 4.05 -9.61
N LEU A 245 -10.86 3.89 -10.32
CA LEU A 245 -9.56 3.58 -9.75
C LEU A 245 -8.79 4.87 -9.53
N TYR A 246 -8.35 5.13 -8.30
CA TYR A 246 -7.45 6.21 -7.92
C TYR A 246 -6.05 5.66 -7.74
N PHE A 247 -5.05 6.37 -8.23
CA PHE A 247 -3.66 5.93 -8.14
C PHE A 247 -2.68 7.09 -8.30
N ALA A 248 -1.47 6.92 -7.78
CA ALA A 248 -0.42 7.91 -7.95
C ALA A 248 0.97 7.32 -7.77
N PRO A 249 2.00 7.84 -8.45
CA PRO A 249 3.38 7.60 -8.06
C PRO A 249 3.64 8.15 -6.65
N LEU A 250 4.50 7.49 -5.88
CA LEU A 250 4.95 8.03 -4.60
C LEU A 250 5.60 9.40 -4.82
N ASN A 251 6.59 9.46 -5.73
CA ASN A 251 7.27 10.70 -6.09
C ASN A 251 6.46 11.51 -7.10
N ALA A 252 5.28 11.98 -6.70
CA ALA A 252 4.45 12.85 -7.54
C ALA A 252 3.63 13.82 -6.70
N TYR A 253 3.30 14.96 -7.30
CA TYR A 253 2.43 15.98 -6.71
C TYR A 253 1.01 15.95 -7.27
N LYS A 254 0.65 14.89 -7.98
CA LYS A 254 -0.69 14.69 -8.55
C LYS A 254 -1.25 13.33 -8.20
N MET A 255 -2.52 13.31 -7.85
CA MET A 255 -3.38 12.14 -7.78
C MET A 255 -4.09 11.98 -9.12
N TYR A 256 -4.15 10.76 -9.64
CA TYR A 256 -4.83 10.43 -10.88
C TYR A 256 -5.98 9.49 -10.63
N ARG A 257 -6.88 9.40 -11.60
CA ARG A 257 -7.93 8.38 -11.64
C ARG A 257 -8.26 7.96 -13.06
N ILE A 258 -8.82 6.77 -13.19
CA ILE A 258 -9.36 6.24 -14.44
C ILE A 258 -10.64 5.46 -14.17
N ARG A 259 -11.58 5.46 -15.11
CA ARG A 259 -12.74 4.58 -15.01
C ARG A 259 -12.32 3.12 -15.15
N MET A 260 -12.88 2.24 -14.31
CA MET A 260 -12.62 0.80 -14.42
C MET A 260 -13.07 0.27 -15.80
N SER A 261 -14.17 0.77 -16.35
CA SER A 261 -14.63 0.42 -17.69
C SER A 261 -13.61 0.74 -18.79
N ASP A 262 -12.90 1.87 -18.68
CA ASP A 262 -11.85 2.24 -19.64
C ASP A 262 -10.58 1.41 -19.42
N LEU A 263 -10.16 1.22 -18.15
CA LEU A 263 -8.97 0.43 -17.82
C LEU A 263 -9.09 -1.03 -18.32
N LEU A 264 -10.29 -1.58 -18.26
CA LEU A 264 -10.56 -2.97 -18.65
C LEU A 264 -10.89 -3.14 -20.14
N ASP A 265 -11.09 -2.04 -20.88
CA ASP A 265 -11.41 -2.09 -22.32
C ASP A 265 -10.17 -2.50 -23.14
N THR A 266 -10.17 -3.76 -23.60
CA THR A 266 -9.08 -4.32 -24.39
C THR A 266 -9.04 -3.80 -25.84
N SER A 267 -10.03 -3.06 -26.29
CA SER A 267 -10.05 -2.45 -27.62
C SER A 267 -9.26 -1.15 -27.72
N LEU A 268 -8.95 -0.52 -26.58
CA LEU A 268 -8.18 0.71 -26.54
C LEU A 268 -6.69 0.46 -26.80
N THR A 269 -6.09 1.27 -27.65
CA THR A 269 -4.63 1.35 -27.77
C THR A 269 -4.02 1.99 -26.52
N ALA A 270 -2.72 1.82 -26.31
CA ALA A 270 -2.02 2.43 -25.16
C ALA A 270 -2.21 3.96 -25.11
N ALA A 271 -2.17 4.63 -26.28
CA ALA A 271 -2.41 6.09 -26.37
C ALA A 271 -3.85 6.48 -26.03
N GLN A 272 -4.83 5.71 -26.50
CA GLN A 272 -6.24 5.94 -26.18
C GLN A 272 -6.51 5.71 -24.70
N LEU A 273 -5.94 4.65 -24.11
CA LEU A 273 -6.05 4.38 -22.68
C LEU A 273 -5.43 5.51 -21.85
N GLY A 274 -4.22 5.96 -22.22
CA GLY A 274 -3.56 7.07 -21.54
C GLY A 274 -4.39 8.37 -21.57
N ALA A 275 -5.10 8.63 -22.68
CA ALA A 275 -6.00 9.78 -22.81
C ALA A 275 -7.25 9.71 -21.91
N LYS A 276 -7.56 8.55 -21.33
CA LYS A 276 -8.67 8.36 -20.36
C LYS A 276 -8.28 8.68 -18.93
N VAL A 277 -6.99 8.78 -18.64
CA VAL A 277 -6.52 9.12 -17.30
C VAL A 277 -6.82 10.58 -16.99
N GLU A 278 -7.44 10.82 -15.85
CA GLU A 278 -7.74 12.16 -15.35
C GLU A 278 -6.81 12.54 -14.20
N THR A 279 -6.32 13.78 -14.18
CA THR A 279 -5.74 14.38 -12.99
C THR A 279 -6.88 14.70 -12.01
N TYR A 280 -6.80 14.17 -10.80
CA TYR A 280 -7.89 14.29 -9.82
C TYR A 280 -7.66 15.42 -8.83
N ALA A 281 -6.45 15.51 -8.25
CA ALA A 281 -6.11 16.48 -7.21
C ALA A 281 -4.59 16.68 -7.11
N ASP A 282 -4.20 17.72 -6.40
CA ASP A 282 -2.82 17.88 -5.91
C ASP A 282 -2.62 17.05 -4.63
N LYS A 283 -1.40 16.58 -4.41
CA LYS A 283 -1.01 15.81 -3.22
C LYS A 283 0.48 15.97 -2.90
N PRO A 284 0.93 15.73 -1.66
CA PRO A 284 2.35 15.53 -1.36
C PRO A 284 2.82 14.15 -1.83
N PHE A 285 4.11 13.85 -1.68
CA PHE A 285 4.62 12.48 -1.82
C PHE A 285 3.93 11.58 -0.79
N ASN A 286 3.38 10.45 -1.24
CA ASN A 286 2.67 9.51 -0.39
C ASN A 286 2.97 8.07 -0.77
N GLY A 287 2.95 7.18 0.24
CA GLY A 287 2.94 5.73 0.06
C GLY A 287 1.51 5.22 -0.12
N GLY A 288 0.91 4.73 0.96
CA GLY A 288 -0.43 4.12 0.93
C GLY A 288 -1.56 5.08 0.57
N LEU A 289 -2.65 4.49 0.10
CA LEU A 289 -3.90 5.15 -0.26
C LEU A 289 -5.09 4.30 0.19
N ALA A 290 -6.10 4.94 0.80
CA ALA A 290 -7.37 4.33 1.13
C ALA A 290 -8.52 5.26 0.77
N ILE A 291 -9.74 4.74 0.76
CA ILE A 291 -10.94 5.49 0.38
C ILE A 291 -12.09 5.17 1.34
N ASP A 292 -12.96 6.14 1.60
CA ASP A 292 -14.21 5.93 2.33
C ASP A 292 -15.42 5.92 1.38
N ARG A 293 -16.64 5.75 1.94
CA ARG A 293 -17.89 5.66 1.16
C ARG A 293 -18.31 6.96 0.48
N ASP A 294 -17.75 8.09 0.92
CA ASP A 294 -18.00 9.40 0.34
C ASP A 294 -16.90 9.80 -0.65
N ASP A 295 -16.07 8.81 -1.06
CA ASP A 295 -14.95 8.97 -2.01
C ASP A 295 -13.87 9.95 -1.52
N ASN A 296 -13.71 10.14 -0.19
CA ASN A 296 -12.58 10.85 0.37
C ASN A 296 -11.36 9.93 0.34
N LEU A 297 -10.22 10.43 -0.16
CA LEU A 297 -8.96 9.69 -0.27
C LEU A 297 -8.05 10.01 0.91
N TYR A 298 -7.50 8.98 1.54
CA TYR A 298 -6.57 9.08 2.67
C TYR A 298 -5.17 8.66 2.22
N LEU A 299 -4.18 9.52 2.47
CA LEU A 299 -2.80 9.36 1.99
C LEU A 299 -1.83 9.35 3.16
N THR A 300 -0.89 8.41 3.15
CA THR A 300 0.21 8.40 4.11
C THR A 300 1.37 9.25 3.60
N GLU A 301 1.71 10.33 4.32
CA GLU A 301 2.81 11.23 3.96
C GLU A 301 4.15 10.68 4.47
N VAL A 302 4.90 10.02 3.60
CA VAL A 302 6.12 9.29 3.99
C VAL A 302 7.22 10.20 4.55
N GLY A 303 7.27 11.46 4.11
CA GLY A 303 8.26 12.44 4.56
C GLY A 303 7.85 13.27 5.78
N GLU A 304 6.56 13.31 6.14
CA GLU A 304 5.99 14.33 7.02
C GLU A 304 5.32 13.78 8.29
N ARG A 305 5.42 12.49 8.55
CA ARG A 305 4.86 11.84 9.75
C ARG A 305 3.37 12.13 9.95
N ALA A 306 2.60 12.02 8.86
CA ALA A 306 1.21 12.41 8.83
C ALA A 306 0.37 11.50 7.93
N VAL A 307 -0.93 11.54 8.13
CA VAL A 307 -1.92 11.09 7.16
C VAL A 307 -2.73 12.30 6.73
N GLY A 308 -2.84 12.49 5.43
CA GLY A 308 -3.67 13.52 4.83
C GLY A 308 -4.96 12.96 4.24
N VAL A 309 -5.84 13.87 3.83
CA VAL A 309 -7.09 13.54 3.15
C VAL A 309 -7.31 14.47 1.96
N ILE A 310 -7.87 13.92 0.88
CA ILE A 310 -8.43 14.67 -0.24
C ILE A 310 -9.94 14.47 -0.19
N PRO A 311 -10.71 15.40 0.40
CA PRO A 311 -12.16 15.30 0.41
C PRO A 311 -12.72 15.33 -1.00
N SER A 312 -13.66 14.45 -1.33
CA SER A 312 -14.27 14.38 -2.66
C SER A 312 -15.00 15.67 -3.04
N SER A 313 -15.57 16.38 -2.06
CA SER A 313 -16.30 17.64 -2.24
C SER A 313 -15.42 18.80 -2.66
N THR A 314 -14.16 18.85 -2.23
CA THR A 314 -13.24 19.96 -2.52
C THR A 314 -12.13 19.60 -3.48
N ARG A 315 -11.71 18.32 -3.50
CA ARG A 315 -10.52 17.79 -4.18
C ARG A 315 -9.24 18.55 -3.81
N LYS A 316 -9.20 19.09 -2.60
CA LYS A 316 -8.02 19.79 -2.07
C LYS A 316 -7.43 18.99 -0.93
N TYR A 317 -6.13 18.74 -1.02
CA TYR A 317 -5.39 18.04 0.01
C TYR A 317 -5.42 18.83 1.33
N GLU A 318 -5.64 18.12 2.43
CA GLU A 318 -5.56 18.63 3.80
C GLU A 318 -4.85 17.60 4.69
N ARG A 319 -3.96 18.06 5.58
CA ARG A 319 -3.38 17.18 6.60
C ARG A 319 -4.41 16.89 7.66
N LEU A 320 -4.68 15.60 7.92
CA LEU A 320 -5.73 15.15 8.82
C LEU A 320 -5.22 14.86 10.23
N VAL A 321 -4.18 14.04 10.34
CA VAL A 321 -3.57 13.62 11.60
C VAL A 321 -2.05 13.56 11.46
N SER A 322 -1.32 13.77 12.55
CA SER A 322 0.13 13.64 12.60
C SER A 322 0.60 13.28 14.01
N ASP A 323 1.75 12.61 14.08
CA ASP A 323 2.41 12.29 15.34
C ASP A 323 3.94 12.24 15.12
N PRO A 324 4.77 12.72 16.05
CA PRO A 324 6.23 12.68 15.94
C PRO A 324 6.81 11.29 15.71
N ASP A 325 6.15 10.24 16.18
CA ASP A 325 6.59 8.87 16.08
C ASP A 325 5.96 8.12 14.89
N LEU A 326 5.08 8.77 14.11
CA LEU A 326 4.54 8.23 12.86
C LEU A 326 5.56 8.37 11.72
N VAL A 327 6.75 7.81 11.89
CA VAL A 327 7.84 7.90 10.92
C VAL A 327 7.57 6.96 9.75
N TRP A 328 7.52 7.52 8.54
CA TRP A 328 7.21 6.82 7.30
C TRP A 328 5.94 5.96 7.44
N PRO A 329 4.76 6.58 7.60
CA PRO A 329 3.52 5.82 7.52
C PRO A 329 3.41 5.18 6.12
N ASP A 330 3.06 3.89 6.10
CA ASP A 330 3.03 3.11 4.87
C ASP A 330 1.59 2.73 4.51
N GLY A 331 1.22 1.46 4.50
CA GLY A 331 -0.14 1.05 4.19
C GLY A 331 -1.19 1.69 5.11
N VAL A 332 -2.36 1.97 4.56
CA VAL A 332 -3.53 2.48 5.29
C VAL A 332 -4.78 1.70 4.88
N THR A 333 -5.58 1.29 5.86
CA THR A 333 -6.78 0.48 5.62
C THR A 333 -7.93 0.85 6.56
N TYR A 334 -9.16 0.67 6.10
CA TYR A 334 -10.36 0.83 6.91
C TYR A 334 -10.77 -0.50 7.55
N ASN A 335 -11.09 -0.47 8.82
CA ASN A 335 -11.48 -1.63 9.60
C ASN A 335 -12.91 -1.54 10.12
N SER A 336 -13.49 -2.69 10.49
CA SER A 336 -14.90 -2.81 10.91
C SER A 336 -15.26 -2.07 12.21
N ASP A 337 -14.26 -1.63 12.99
CA ASP A 337 -14.46 -0.77 14.16
C ASP A 337 -14.72 0.70 13.79
N GLY A 338 -14.79 1.00 12.50
CA GLY A 338 -15.01 2.35 11.98
C GLY A 338 -13.78 3.25 12.03
N SER A 339 -12.58 2.68 12.13
CA SER A 339 -11.32 3.43 12.13
C SER A 339 -10.47 3.06 10.92
N MET A 340 -9.60 3.98 10.52
CA MET A 340 -8.48 3.69 9.64
C MET A 340 -7.23 3.39 10.45
N TYR A 341 -6.41 2.46 9.93
CA TYR A 341 -5.19 1.97 10.56
C TYR A 341 -4.01 2.20 9.63
N THR A 342 -2.87 2.57 10.21
CA THR A 342 -1.59 2.69 9.50
C THR A 342 -0.44 2.33 10.43
N GLY A 343 0.65 1.80 9.86
CA GLY A 343 1.87 1.48 10.58
C GLY A 343 2.96 2.54 10.40
N ALA A 344 3.71 2.84 11.43
CA ALA A 344 4.96 3.58 11.34
C ALA A 344 6.06 2.62 10.86
N ALA A 345 6.24 2.53 9.55
CA ALA A 345 7.18 1.57 8.94
C ALA A 345 8.65 1.95 9.15
N GLN A 346 8.94 3.22 9.44
CA GLN A 346 10.30 3.76 9.66
C GLN A 346 11.29 3.44 8.51
N LEU A 347 10.82 3.36 7.27
CA LEU A 347 11.67 2.95 6.14
C LEU A 347 12.83 3.90 5.89
N SER A 348 12.64 5.20 6.10
CA SER A 348 13.70 6.20 6.02
C SER A 348 14.88 5.93 6.97
N LEU A 349 14.64 5.17 8.04
CA LEU A 349 15.64 4.80 9.05
C LEU A 349 16.28 3.43 8.83
N THR A 350 15.87 2.69 7.79
CA THR A 350 16.51 1.43 7.41
C THR A 350 17.89 1.66 6.82
N SER A 351 18.77 0.68 6.92
CA SER A 351 20.11 0.74 6.30
C SER A 351 20.04 1.00 4.79
N ALA A 352 18.99 0.50 4.13
CA ALA A 352 18.78 0.67 2.69
C ALA A 352 18.57 2.12 2.26
N LEU A 353 17.96 2.95 3.11
CA LEU A 353 17.64 4.36 2.79
C LEU A 353 18.53 5.37 3.54
N GLN A 354 19.45 4.91 4.39
CA GLN A 354 20.43 5.79 5.02
C GLN A 354 21.70 5.93 4.15
N ALA A 355 22.17 7.14 3.97
CA ALA A 355 23.33 7.45 3.12
C ALA A 355 24.61 6.70 3.53
N ASP A 356 24.78 6.42 4.82
CA ASP A 356 25.91 5.70 5.39
C ASP A 356 25.65 4.19 5.57
N GLY A 357 24.47 3.71 5.16
CA GLY A 357 24.07 2.30 5.28
C GLY A 357 23.84 1.81 6.71
N VAL A 358 23.73 2.72 7.69
CA VAL A 358 23.54 2.36 9.10
C VAL A 358 22.06 2.50 9.47
N ALA A 359 21.42 1.41 9.90
CA ALA A 359 20.05 1.43 10.38
C ALA A 359 19.91 2.25 11.68
N ARG A 360 18.85 3.03 11.77
CA ARG A 360 18.53 3.91 12.91
C ARG A 360 17.08 3.71 13.41
N ASN A 361 16.49 2.57 13.05
CA ASN A 361 15.14 2.20 13.47
C ASN A 361 15.04 2.07 14.98
N GLU A 362 13.92 2.50 15.53
CA GLU A 362 13.66 2.47 16.97
C GLU A 362 12.44 1.60 17.29
N ARG A 363 12.56 0.75 18.29
CA ARG A 363 11.47 -0.05 18.85
C ARG A 363 10.79 0.69 20.01
N PRO A 364 9.50 0.42 20.27
CA PRO A 364 8.62 -0.48 19.52
C PRO A 364 8.16 0.14 18.19
N TYR A 365 7.86 -0.68 17.20
CA TYR A 365 7.19 -0.23 15.98
C TYR A 365 5.71 -0.03 16.27
N LEU A 366 5.17 1.12 15.85
CA LEU A 366 3.83 1.54 16.22
C LEU A 366 2.83 1.28 15.10
N VAL A 367 1.65 0.81 15.47
CA VAL A 367 0.45 0.83 14.65
C VAL A 367 -0.50 1.86 15.23
N TYR A 368 -1.00 2.73 14.37
CA TYR A 368 -1.92 3.81 14.74
C TYR A 368 -3.31 3.56 14.18
N ARG A 369 -4.31 4.17 14.80
CA ARG A 369 -5.65 4.29 14.25
C ARG A 369 -6.20 5.70 14.40
N PHE A 370 -7.11 6.07 13.51
CA PHE A 370 -7.81 7.36 13.52
C PHE A 370 -9.19 7.21 12.90
N LYS A 371 -10.08 8.16 13.18
CA LYS A 371 -11.41 8.19 12.57
C LYS A 371 -11.36 8.91 11.22
N PRO A 372 -11.87 8.30 10.15
CA PRO A 372 -12.02 8.97 8.85
C PRO A 372 -13.15 10.00 8.89
N LEU A 373 -13.24 10.84 7.86
CA LEU A 373 -14.30 11.85 7.69
C LEU A 373 -15.68 11.21 7.49
N ALA A 374 -15.71 10.06 6.80
CA ALA A 374 -16.91 9.26 6.60
C ALA A 374 -16.56 7.77 6.79
N PRO A 375 -17.55 6.91 7.05
CA PRO A 375 -17.32 5.48 7.16
C PRO A 375 -16.76 4.91 5.84
N GLY A 376 -15.78 4.01 5.95
CA GLY A 376 -15.30 3.20 4.83
C GLY A 376 -16.11 1.91 4.66
N THR A 377 -15.63 1.05 3.78
CA THR A 377 -16.13 -0.31 3.60
C THR A 377 -14.95 -1.27 3.73
N PRO A 378 -14.95 -2.19 4.72
CA PRO A 378 -13.92 -3.21 4.79
C PRO A 378 -13.88 -4.01 3.48
N GLY A 379 -12.66 -4.23 2.96
CA GLY A 379 -12.49 -4.94 1.68
C GLY A 379 -12.46 -4.02 0.44
N PHE A 380 -12.38 -2.69 0.65
CA PHE A 380 -12.11 -1.68 -0.38
C PHE A 380 -10.89 -0.83 -0.03
#